data_1e68087425f87ae523814f7510a2e7a9
#
_entry.id   1e68087425f87ae523814f7510a2e7a9
#
_cell.length_a   1.000
_cell.length_b   1.000
_cell.length_c   1.000
_cell.angle_alpha   90.00
_cell.angle_beta   90.00
_cell.angle_gamma   90.00
#
_symmetry.space_group_name_H-M   'P 1'
#
loop_
_entity.id
_entity.type
_entity.pdbx_description
1 polymer ?
#
loop_
_entity_poly.entity_id
_entity_poly.type
_entity_poly.pdbx_seq_one_letter_code
_entity_poly.pdbx_strand_id
1 'polypeptide(L)'
;MEHTLPALPYAIDALAPNYSKETLEYHHGKHHNAYVVNLNNLQKGTDFENMALEDIVRKSSGGIYNNAAQVWNHTFFWNCMKPNGGGAPSGALAAAINAKWGSYAAFKDAFAKSAVGNFGSGWTWLVKKADGSVDIVNMGAAGTPLTTADKALLAVDVWEHAYYIDYRNQRPKYLEIFLDKLVNWRFAEANFA
;
A
#
# COMPACT_ATOMS: atom_id res chain seq x y z
N MET A 1 19.04 -7.14 13.49
CA MET A 1 19.15 -7.25 11.99
C MET A 1 18.93 -5.86 11.42
N GLU A 2 19.76 -5.45 10.48
CA GLU A 2 19.56 -4.16 9.82
C GLU A 2 18.58 -4.31 8.66
N HIS A 3 17.55 -3.48 8.63
CA HIS A 3 16.59 -3.40 7.55
C HIS A 3 17.17 -2.54 6.43
N THR A 4 16.89 -2.88 5.18
CA THR A 4 17.37 -2.15 3.99
C THR A 4 16.21 -1.66 3.16
N LEU A 5 16.41 -0.55 2.45
CA LEU A 5 15.44 -0.08 1.47
C LEU A 5 15.34 -1.10 0.32
N PRO A 6 14.20 -1.76 0.09
CA PRO A 6 14.06 -2.69 -1.01
C PRO A 6 14.10 -1.95 -2.35
N ALA A 7 14.66 -2.58 -3.38
CA ALA A 7 14.59 -2.04 -4.72
C ALA A 7 13.14 -1.98 -5.22
N LEU A 8 12.84 -1.00 -6.07
CA LEU A 8 11.56 -0.97 -6.80
C LEU A 8 11.48 -2.19 -7.73
N PRO A 9 10.27 -2.80 -7.90
CA PRO A 9 10.10 -3.94 -8.81
C PRO A 9 10.07 -3.53 -10.30
N TYR A 10 10.33 -2.26 -10.61
CA TYR A 10 10.37 -1.68 -11.95
C TYR A 10 11.38 -0.53 -11.98
N ALA A 11 11.76 -0.07 -13.19
CA ALA A 11 12.60 1.11 -13.35
C ALA A 11 11.90 2.36 -12.78
N ILE A 12 12.68 3.30 -12.24
CA ILE A 12 12.15 4.47 -11.52
C ILE A 12 11.25 5.39 -12.37
N ASP A 13 11.34 5.31 -13.68
CA ASP A 13 10.54 6.06 -14.65
C ASP A 13 9.45 5.22 -15.35
N ALA A 14 9.36 3.93 -15.03
CA ALA A 14 8.52 2.99 -15.76
C ALA A 14 7.00 3.21 -15.56
N LEU A 15 6.59 3.93 -14.52
CA LEU A 15 5.20 4.26 -14.25
C LEU A 15 4.74 5.57 -14.89
N ALA A 16 5.66 6.33 -15.50
CA ALA A 16 5.33 7.58 -16.20
C ALA A 16 4.41 7.30 -17.41
N PRO A 17 3.51 8.24 -17.76
CA PRO A 17 3.29 9.54 -17.13
C PRO A 17 2.34 9.52 -15.91
N ASN A 18 1.86 8.35 -15.49
CA ASN A 18 0.80 8.18 -14.49
C ASN A 18 1.31 8.33 -13.04
N TYR A 19 2.58 8.06 -12.82
CA TYR A 19 3.29 8.25 -11.55
C TYR A 19 4.74 8.60 -11.90
N SER A 20 5.14 9.85 -11.68
CA SER A 20 6.37 10.38 -12.24
C SER A 20 7.63 9.82 -11.58
N LYS A 21 8.74 9.90 -12.31
CA LYS A 21 10.07 9.63 -11.74
C LYS A 21 10.33 10.52 -10.52
N GLU A 22 9.99 11.81 -10.59
CA GLU A 22 10.17 12.75 -9.48
C GLU A 22 9.40 12.29 -8.24
N THR A 23 8.15 11.87 -8.38
CA THR A 23 7.38 11.31 -7.27
C THR A 23 8.07 10.10 -6.67
N LEU A 24 8.60 9.18 -7.47
CA LEU A 24 9.32 8.00 -6.96
C LEU A 24 10.66 8.34 -6.32
N GLU A 25 11.41 9.33 -6.83
CA GLU A 25 12.65 9.81 -6.23
C GLU A 25 12.41 10.33 -4.79
N TYR A 26 11.28 11.03 -4.56
CA TYR A 26 10.89 11.48 -3.21
C TYR A 26 10.23 10.37 -2.41
N HIS A 27 9.24 9.68 -2.96
CA HIS A 27 8.41 8.75 -2.20
C HIS A 27 9.19 7.49 -1.80
N HIS A 28 9.93 6.87 -2.74
CA HIS A 28 10.80 5.74 -2.45
C HIS A 28 12.13 6.21 -1.86
N GLY A 29 12.84 7.11 -2.56
CA GLY A 29 14.21 7.47 -2.23
C GLY A 29 14.37 8.35 -0.97
N LYS A 30 13.33 9.07 -0.55
CA LYS A 30 13.35 9.92 0.64
C LYS A 30 12.41 9.42 1.72
N HIS A 31 11.09 9.36 1.49
CA HIS A 31 10.12 8.97 2.53
C HIS A 31 10.33 7.52 2.98
N HIS A 32 10.29 6.55 2.07
CA HIS A 32 10.48 5.14 2.42
C HIS A 32 11.87 4.91 3.04
N ASN A 33 12.91 5.50 2.45
CA ASN A 33 14.26 5.39 3.00
C ASN A 33 14.39 5.98 4.41
N ALA A 34 13.74 7.10 4.68
CA ALA A 34 13.74 7.71 6.02
C ALA A 34 13.10 6.78 7.06
N TYR A 35 12.01 6.10 6.72
CA TYR A 35 11.41 5.10 7.63
C TYR A 35 12.37 3.94 7.91
N VAL A 36 13.10 3.46 6.92
CA VAL A 36 14.12 2.40 7.10
C VAL A 36 15.24 2.86 8.03
N VAL A 37 15.80 4.05 7.77
CA VAL A 37 16.88 4.63 8.61
C VAL A 37 16.40 4.85 10.04
N ASN A 38 15.21 5.43 10.21
CA ASN A 38 14.64 5.70 11.53
C ASN A 38 14.35 4.41 12.30
N LEU A 39 13.78 3.39 11.63
CA LEU A 39 13.57 2.07 12.24
C LEU A 39 14.88 1.49 12.76
N ASN A 40 15.91 1.45 11.91
CA ASN A 40 17.23 0.93 12.28
C ASN A 40 17.85 1.68 13.47
N ASN A 41 17.63 2.99 13.58
CA ASN A 41 18.11 3.77 14.71
C ASN A 41 17.31 3.50 15.99
N LEU A 42 15.98 3.42 15.90
CA LEU A 42 15.09 3.26 17.04
C LEU A 42 15.11 1.84 17.62
N GLN A 43 15.37 0.81 16.83
CA GLN A 43 15.39 -0.58 17.30
C GLN A 43 16.69 -0.97 18.02
N LYS A 44 17.79 -0.20 17.86
CA LYS A 44 19.08 -0.50 18.48
C LYS A 44 18.98 -0.56 20.00
N GLY A 45 19.53 -1.62 20.59
CA GLY A 45 19.50 -1.83 22.04
C GLY A 45 18.13 -2.17 22.63
N THR A 46 17.13 -2.45 21.78
CA THR A 46 15.79 -2.90 22.21
C THR A 46 15.57 -4.37 21.88
N ASP A 47 14.50 -4.96 22.40
CA ASP A 47 14.08 -6.33 22.10
C ASP A 47 13.78 -6.54 20.60
N PHE A 48 13.64 -5.49 19.84
CA PHE A 48 13.34 -5.50 18.40
C PHE A 48 14.56 -5.53 17.50
N GLU A 49 15.79 -5.32 18.00
CA GLU A 49 17.01 -5.10 17.19
C GLU A 49 17.29 -6.18 16.15
N ASN A 50 16.97 -7.45 16.44
CA ASN A 50 17.23 -8.56 15.52
C ASN A 50 15.96 -9.27 15.03
N MET A 51 14.84 -8.60 15.17
CA MET A 51 13.53 -9.17 14.85
C MET A 51 13.17 -8.95 13.38
N ALA A 52 12.39 -9.86 12.79
CA ALA A 52 11.83 -9.69 11.45
C ALA A 52 10.84 -8.50 11.42
N LEU A 53 10.77 -7.81 10.28
CA LEU A 53 9.96 -6.59 10.12
C LEU A 53 8.50 -6.79 10.54
N GLU A 54 7.87 -7.87 10.07
CA GLU A 54 6.46 -8.17 10.37
C GLU A 54 6.23 -8.42 11.86
N ASP A 55 7.21 -9.01 12.54
CA ASP A 55 7.14 -9.25 13.99
C ASP A 55 7.29 -7.94 14.76
N ILE A 56 8.17 -7.04 14.31
CA ILE A 56 8.28 -5.69 14.88
C ILE A 56 6.93 -4.98 14.74
N VAL A 57 6.32 -4.99 13.55
CA VAL A 57 5.00 -4.37 13.31
C VAL A 57 3.94 -4.91 14.27
N ARG A 58 3.91 -6.24 14.50
CA ARG A 58 2.89 -6.87 15.36
C ARG A 58 3.10 -6.65 16.86
N LYS A 59 4.35 -6.45 17.30
CA LYS A 59 4.73 -6.48 18.72
C LYS A 59 5.15 -5.14 19.30
N SER A 60 5.48 -4.16 18.44
CA SER A 60 5.96 -2.85 18.87
C SER A 60 4.84 -1.81 18.94
N SER A 61 5.18 -0.63 19.45
CA SER A 61 4.29 0.53 19.54
C SER A 61 5.08 1.83 19.32
N GLY A 62 4.37 2.97 19.23
CA GLY A 62 4.99 4.28 19.13
C GLY A 62 5.89 4.44 17.91
N GLY A 63 7.07 5.04 18.07
CA GLY A 63 7.98 5.34 16.98
C GLY A 63 8.51 4.12 16.24
N ILE A 64 8.81 3.02 16.95
CA ILE A 64 9.27 1.77 16.34
C ILE A 64 8.17 1.19 15.44
N TYR A 65 6.95 1.07 15.96
CA TYR A 65 5.79 0.63 15.19
C TYR A 65 5.57 1.50 13.95
N ASN A 66 5.52 2.81 14.12
CA ASN A 66 5.21 3.70 13.00
C ASN A 66 6.21 3.56 11.87
N ASN A 67 7.51 3.49 12.16
CA ASN A 67 8.53 3.33 11.13
C ASN A 67 8.52 1.92 10.53
N ALA A 68 8.37 0.86 11.33
CA ALA A 68 8.30 -0.51 10.85
C ALA A 68 7.07 -0.75 9.94
N ALA A 69 5.90 -0.28 10.38
CA ALA A 69 4.67 -0.38 9.59
C ALA A 69 4.79 0.41 8.28
N GLN A 70 5.38 1.61 8.29
CA GLN A 70 5.61 2.38 7.07
C GLN A 70 6.60 1.70 6.12
N VAL A 71 7.68 1.08 6.64
CA VAL A 71 8.60 0.29 5.80
C VAL A 71 7.83 -0.85 5.11
N TRP A 72 7.00 -1.58 5.85
CA TRP A 72 6.22 -2.68 5.30
C TRP A 72 5.15 -2.19 4.31
N ASN A 73 4.38 -1.16 4.65
CA ASN A 73 3.32 -0.61 3.82
C ASN A 73 3.85 -0.13 2.47
N HIS A 74 4.98 0.61 2.47
CA HIS A 74 5.59 1.09 1.24
C HIS A 74 6.14 -0.05 0.38
N THR A 75 6.81 -1.04 1.00
CA THR A 75 7.28 -2.23 0.28
C THR A 75 6.12 -2.96 -0.39
N PHE A 76 5.01 -3.13 0.31
CA PHE A 76 3.80 -3.72 -0.24
C PHE A 76 3.20 -2.88 -1.37
N PHE A 77 3.14 -1.56 -1.19
CA PHE A 77 2.56 -0.61 -2.15
C PHE A 77 3.32 -0.61 -3.49
N TRP A 78 4.66 -0.70 -3.47
CA TRP A 78 5.42 -0.78 -4.73
C TRP A 78 5.02 -1.98 -5.57
N ASN A 79 4.72 -3.11 -4.96
CA ASN A 79 4.25 -4.32 -5.65
C ASN A 79 2.79 -4.23 -6.10
N CYS A 80 1.99 -3.33 -5.50
CA CYS A 80 0.62 -3.05 -5.93
C CYS A 80 0.54 -2.32 -7.27
N MET A 81 1.65 -1.79 -7.78
CA MET A 81 1.73 -1.07 -9.05
C MET A 81 2.64 -1.79 -10.04
N LYS A 82 2.37 -1.59 -11.33
CA LYS A 82 3.24 -2.04 -12.43
C LYS A 82 3.10 -1.14 -13.66
N PRO A 83 4.11 -1.09 -14.55
CA PRO A 83 3.97 -0.50 -15.86
C PRO A 83 2.81 -1.14 -16.63
N ASN A 84 2.01 -0.32 -17.32
CA ASN A 84 0.82 -0.77 -18.05
C ASN A 84 -0.14 -1.61 -17.18
N GLY A 85 -0.32 -1.18 -15.92
CA GLY A 85 -1.24 -1.77 -14.97
C GLY A 85 -2.69 -1.42 -15.24
N GLY A 86 -3.55 -1.62 -14.25
CA GLY A 86 -4.99 -1.42 -14.35
C GLY A 86 -5.72 -2.64 -14.93
N GLY A 87 -6.86 -2.38 -15.56
CA GLY A 87 -7.76 -3.44 -15.95
C GLY A 87 -8.56 -4.00 -14.77
N ALA A 88 -8.98 -5.24 -14.85
CA ALA A 88 -9.75 -5.93 -13.81
C ALA A 88 -9.02 -7.18 -13.32
N PRO A 89 -9.24 -7.61 -12.06
CA PRO A 89 -8.76 -8.89 -11.58
C PRO A 89 -9.44 -10.06 -12.29
N SER A 90 -8.85 -11.24 -12.16
CA SER A 90 -9.36 -12.49 -12.71
C SER A 90 -9.55 -13.55 -11.62
N GLY A 91 -10.05 -14.73 -12.00
CA GLY A 91 -10.12 -15.89 -11.13
C GLY A 91 -10.90 -15.68 -9.83
N ALA A 92 -10.39 -16.27 -8.76
CA ALA A 92 -11.06 -16.27 -7.44
C ALA A 92 -11.22 -14.87 -6.83
N LEU A 93 -10.24 -13.99 -7.03
CA LEU A 93 -10.36 -12.61 -6.55
C LEU A 93 -11.47 -11.85 -7.26
N ALA A 94 -11.60 -11.99 -8.58
CA ALA A 94 -12.71 -11.37 -9.33
C ALA A 94 -14.06 -11.90 -8.85
N ALA A 95 -14.17 -13.20 -8.59
CA ALA A 95 -15.40 -13.80 -8.05
C ALA A 95 -15.75 -13.22 -6.67
N ALA A 96 -14.78 -13.10 -5.77
CA ALA A 96 -14.97 -12.52 -4.44
C ALA A 96 -15.38 -11.03 -4.51
N ILE A 97 -14.76 -10.24 -5.39
CA ILE A 97 -15.11 -8.84 -5.63
C ILE A 97 -16.56 -8.74 -6.16
N ASN A 98 -16.92 -9.54 -7.16
CA ASN A 98 -18.26 -9.54 -7.72
C ASN A 98 -19.31 -10.00 -6.70
N ALA A 99 -19.00 -10.96 -5.85
CA ALA A 99 -19.88 -11.39 -4.77
C ALA A 99 -20.17 -10.27 -3.76
N LYS A 100 -19.16 -9.44 -3.44
CA LYS A 100 -19.30 -8.33 -2.47
C LYS A 100 -19.98 -7.10 -3.06
N TRP A 101 -19.58 -6.67 -4.26
CA TRP A 101 -20.02 -5.39 -4.85
C TRP A 101 -20.89 -5.54 -6.10
N GLY A 102 -21.16 -6.76 -6.56
CA GLY A 102 -21.96 -7.03 -7.74
C GLY A 102 -21.20 -6.93 -9.07
N SER A 103 -20.19 -6.07 -9.16
CA SER A 103 -19.33 -5.93 -10.33
C SER A 103 -17.99 -5.30 -9.99
N TYR A 104 -17.01 -5.46 -10.88
CA TYR A 104 -15.74 -4.76 -10.78
C TYR A 104 -15.90 -3.22 -10.84
N ALA A 105 -16.80 -2.71 -11.67
CA ALA A 105 -17.08 -1.27 -11.75
C ALA A 105 -17.58 -0.73 -10.40
N ALA A 106 -18.53 -1.40 -9.76
CA ALA A 106 -19.03 -1.01 -8.45
C ALA A 106 -17.94 -1.11 -7.36
N PHE A 107 -17.08 -2.11 -7.41
CA PHE A 107 -15.91 -2.19 -6.54
C PHE A 107 -14.97 -0.99 -6.75
N LYS A 108 -14.65 -0.66 -8.00
CA LYS A 108 -13.76 0.46 -8.34
C LYS A 108 -14.28 1.77 -7.77
N ASP A 109 -15.58 2.04 -7.93
CA ASP A 109 -16.24 3.22 -7.36
C ASP A 109 -16.21 3.20 -5.82
N ALA A 110 -16.47 2.06 -5.20
CA ALA A 110 -16.43 1.90 -3.74
C ALA A 110 -15.01 2.11 -3.18
N PHE A 111 -13.99 1.55 -3.85
CA PHE A 111 -12.59 1.70 -3.44
C PHE A 111 -12.13 3.15 -3.56
N ALA A 112 -12.39 3.78 -4.72
CA ALA A 112 -12.05 5.19 -4.93
C ALA A 112 -12.76 6.10 -3.91
N LYS A 113 -14.06 5.91 -3.69
CA LYS A 113 -14.84 6.69 -2.71
C LYS A 113 -14.30 6.51 -1.29
N SER A 114 -13.97 5.28 -0.90
CA SER A 114 -13.38 4.98 0.41
C SER A 114 -12.03 5.68 0.58
N ALA A 115 -11.15 5.58 -0.41
CA ALA A 115 -9.81 6.16 -0.38
C ALA A 115 -9.83 7.70 -0.41
N VAL A 116 -10.74 8.32 -1.16
CA VAL A 116 -10.96 9.78 -1.12
C VAL A 116 -11.43 10.21 0.27
N GLY A 117 -12.35 9.45 0.86
CA GLY A 117 -12.94 9.72 2.18
C GLY A 117 -12.03 9.37 3.37
N ASN A 118 -10.87 8.72 3.14
CA ASN A 118 -9.89 8.44 4.20
C ASN A 118 -9.26 9.77 4.64
N PHE A 119 -9.80 10.32 5.74
CA PHE A 119 -9.47 11.67 6.17
C PHE A 119 -8.01 11.79 6.65
N GLY A 120 -7.32 12.82 6.18
CA GLY A 120 -5.92 13.07 6.53
C GLY A 120 -4.96 12.15 5.77
N SER A 121 -3.94 11.66 6.49
CA SER A 121 -2.91 10.76 5.99
C SER A 121 -3.19 9.32 6.40
N GLY A 122 -3.02 8.38 5.49
CA GLY A 122 -3.27 6.98 5.76
C GLY A 122 -3.19 6.10 4.53
N TRP A 123 -3.79 4.92 4.64
CA TRP A 123 -3.75 3.85 3.65
C TRP A 123 -5.16 3.28 3.44
N THR A 124 -5.53 3.02 2.20
CA THR A 124 -6.74 2.26 1.87
C THR A 124 -6.35 0.91 1.33
N TRP A 125 -6.95 -0.13 1.87
CA TRP A 125 -6.62 -1.51 1.62
C TRP A 125 -7.81 -2.27 1.04
N LEU A 126 -7.56 -3.15 0.07
CA LEU A 126 -8.40 -4.31 -0.19
C LEU A 126 -7.85 -5.45 0.65
N VAL A 127 -8.68 -6.07 1.47
CA VAL A 127 -8.28 -7.16 2.36
C VAL A 127 -9.13 -8.41 2.13
N LYS A 128 -8.55 -9.59 2.45
CA LYS A 128 -9.28 -10.86 2.59
C LYS A 128 -9.57 -11.08 4.06
N LYS A 129 -10.83 -11.32 4.38
CA LYS A 129 -11.30 -11.67 5.71
C LYS A 129 -11.06 -13.14 6.03
N ALA A 130 -11.15 -13.51 7.31
CA ALA A 130 -10.98 -14.89 7.76
C ALA A 130 -11.98 -15.87 7.14
N ASP A 131 -13.18 -15.40 6.77
CA ASP A 131 -14.22 -16.18 6.09
C ASP A 131 -14.01 -16.31 4.56
N GLY A 132 -12.92 -15.75 4.04
CA GLY A 132 -12.57 -15.74 2.61
C GLY A 132 -13.23 -14.60 1.81
N SER A 133 -14.13 -13.83 2.41
CA SER A 133 -14.70 -12.63 1.77
C SER A 133 -13.66 -11.53 1.64
N VAL A 134 -13.96 -10.50 0.84
CA VAL A 134 -13.10 -9.32 0.67
C VAL A 134 -13.78 -8.07 1.22
N ASP A 135 -12.98 -7.11 1.68
CA ASP A 135 -13.47 -5.83 2.13
C ASP A 135 -12.49 -4.68 1.85
N ILE A 136 -13.00 -3.44 1.85
CA ILE A 136 -12.21 -2.23 1.76
C ILE A 136 -12.09 -1.64 3.16
N VAL A 137 -10.86 -1.44 3.63
CA VAL A 137 -10.60 -0.85 4.95
C VAL A 137 -9.68 0.36 4.85
N ASN A 138 -10.01 1.41 5.60
CA ASN A 138 -9.19 2.60 5.75
C ASN A 138 -8.44 2.53 7.08
N MET A 139 -7.15 2.83 7.04
CA MET A 139 -6.30 2.89 8.23
C MET A 139 -5.52 4.20 8.24
N GLY A 140 -5.60 4.95 9.34
CA GLY A 140 -4.91 6.22 9.48
C GLY A 140 -3.41 6.05 9.74
N ALA A 141 -2.64 7.08 9.46
CA ALA A 141 -1.21 7.16 9.69
C ALA A 141 -0.44 5.95 9.13
N ALA A 142 0.21 5.16 9.98
CA ALA A 142 0.97 3.96 9.62
C ALA A 142 0.15 2.66 9.69
N GLY A 143 -1.18 2.75 9.86
CA GLY A 143 -2.04 1.57 10.03
C GLY A 143 -1.88 0.53 8.91
N THR A 144 -1.91 -0.75 9.31
CA THR A 144 -1.63 -1.88 8.42
C THR A 144 -2.47 -3.11 8.80
N PRO A 145 -2.95 -3.90 7.82
CA PRO A 145 -3.64 -5.15 8.09
C PRO A 145 -2.80 -6.19 8.85
N LEU A 146 -1.47 -6.06 8.89
CA LEU A 146 -0.60 -6.95 9.68
C LEU A 146 -0.94 -6.99 11.18
N THR A 147 -1.60 -5.95 11.70
CA THR A 147 -2.03 -5.87 13.11
C THR A 147 -3.45 -6.39 13.33
N THR A 148 -4.07 -6.94 12.31
CA THR A 148 -5.44 -7.47 12.33
C THR A 148 -5.45 -8.94 11.91
N ALA A 149 -6.63 -9.57 11.88
CA ALA A 149 -6.82 -10.91 11.31
C ALA A 149 -6.97 -10.89 9.78
N ASP A 150 -6.97 -9.71 9.16
CA ASP A 150 -7.18 -9.57 7.72
C ASP A 150 -5.88 -9.76 6.94
N LYS A 151 -5.98 -10.35 5.75
CA LYS A 151 -4.83 -10.48 4.83
C LYS A 151 -4.86 -9.34 3.81
N ALA A 152 -3.78 -8.56 3.71
CA ALA A 152 -3.65 -7.51 2.72
C ALA A 152 -3.60 -8.08 1.29
N LEU A 153 -4.38 -7.53 0.37
CA LEU A 153 -4.42 -7.90 -1.05
C LEU A 153 -3.90 -6.78 -1.95
N LEU A 154 -4.33 -5.56 -1.70
CA LEU A 154 -3.97 -4.35 -2.45
C LEU A 154 -3.93 -3.18 -1.48
N ALA A 155 -3.04 -2.23 -1.72
CA ALA A 155 -2.93 -0.99 -0.97
C ALA A 155 -2.84 0.21 -1.89
N VAL A 156 -3.37 1.36 -1.43
CA VAL A 156 -3.04 2.66 -1.97
C VAL A 156 -2.69 3.62 -0.85
N ASP A 157 -1.59 4.32 -1.02
CA ASP A 157 -1.14 5.37 -0.12
C ASP A 157 -1.93 6.66 -0.39
N VAL A 158 -2.60 7.20 0.62
CA VAL A 158 -3.32 8.46 0.54
C VAL A 158 -2.71 9.58 1.39
N TRP A 159 -1.48 9.38 1.88
CA TRP A 159 -0.65 10.50 2.34
C TRP A 159 -0.43 11.47 1.17
N GLU A 160 -0.44 12.77 1.41
CA GLU A 160 -0.27 13.75 0.34
C GLU A 160 1.07 13.61 -0.40
N HIS A 161 2.14 13.20 0.31
CA HIS A 161 3.44 12.96 -0.33
C HIS A 161 3.40 11.87 -1.43
N ALA A 162 2.39 10.99 -1.42
CA ALA A 162 2.24 9.94 -2.41
C ALA A 162 1.79 10.46 -3.78
N TYR A 163 1.09 11.61 -3.82
CA TYR A 163 0.45 12.07 -5.06
C TYR A 163 0.59 13.58 -5.33
N TYR A 164 1.05 14.38 -4.38
CA TYR A 164 0.97 15.84 -4.51
C TYR A 164 1.84 16.41 -5.64
N ILE A 165 2.97 15.77 -5.95
CA ILE A 165 3.86 16.21 -7.05
C ILE A 165 3.11 16.13 -8.39
N ASP A 166 2.44 15.00 -8.67
CA ASP A 166 1.79 14.74 -9.95
C ASP A 166 0.36 15.30 -10.01
N TYR A 167 -0.37 15.27 -8.90
CA TYR A 167 -1.81 15.52 -8.87
C TYR A 167 -2.23 16.69 -7.98
N ARG A 168 -1.31 17.30 -7.23
CA ARG A 168 -1.60 18.37 -6.26
C ARG A 168 -2.72 17.94 -5.30
N ASN A 169 -3.72 18.76 -5.09
CA ASN A 169 -4.87 18.45 -4.23
C ASN A 169 -5.93 17.52 -4.88
N GLN A 170 -5.64 16.95 -6.05
CA GLN A 170 -6.59 16.13 -6.79
C GLN A 170 -6.47 14.64 -6.41
N ARG A 171 -6.65 14.30 -5.13
CA ARG A 171 -6.68 12.89 -4.67
C ARG A 171 -7.65 12.03 -5.49
N PRO A 172 -8.87 12.49 -5.87
CA PRO A 172 -9.76 11.68 -6.71
C PRO A 172 -9.14 11.29 -8.05
N LYS A 173 -8.39 12.22 -8.69
CA LYS A 173 -7.73 11.94 -9.98
C LYS A 173 -6.58 10.96 -9.83
N TYR A 174 -5.79 11.08 -8.76
CA TYR A 174 -4.76 10.10 -8.44
C TYR A 174 -5.34 8.70 -8.29
N LEU A 175 -6.46 8.56 -7.56
CA LEU A 175 -7.09 7.26 -7.33
C LEU A 175 -7.71 6.66 -8.61
N GLU A 176 -8.31 7.49 -9.46
CA GLU A 176 -8.77 7.08 -10.79
C GLU A 176 -7.60 6.48 -11.60
N ILE A 177 -6.50 7.22 -11.69
CA ILE A 177 -5.30 6.78 -12.42
C ILE A 177 -4.66 5.55 -11.78
N PHE A 178 -4.58 5.48 -10.46
CA PHE A 178 -4.08 4.29 -9.77
C PHE A 178 -4.86 3.04 -10.20
N LEU A 179 -6.18 3.08 -10.14
CA LEU A 179 -7.05 1.95 -10.47
C LEU A 179 -7.03 1.60 -11.97
N ASP A 180 -6.96 2.62 -12.84
CA ASP A 180 -7.10 2.41 -14.28
C ASP A 180 -5.77 2.12 -15.00
N LYS A 181 -4.63 2.55 -14.44
CA LYS A 181 -3.34 2.56 -15.14
C LYS A 181 -2.18 1.94 -14.38
N LEU A 182 -2.30 1.75 -13.07
CA LEU A 182 -1.16 1.36 -12.24
C LEU A 182 -1.34 0.02 -11.54
N VAL A 183 -2.56 -0.35 -11.13
CA VAL A 183 -2.79 -1.54 -10.29
C VAL A 183 -2.22 -2.81 -10.92
N ASN A 184 -1.46 -3.53 -10.11
CA ASN A 184 -0.94 -4.87 -10.40
C ASN A 184 -1.88 -5.95 -9.84
N TRP A 185 -2.94 -6.28 -10.58
CA TRP A 185 -3.92 -7.28 -10.15
C TRP A 185 -3.31 -8.66 -9.93
N ARG A 186 -2.27 -9.04 -10.68
CA ARG A 186 -1.57 -10.32 -10.45
C ARG A 186 -0.98 -10.43 -9.06
N PHE A 187 -0.47 -9.33 -8.51
CA PHE A 187 0.01 -9.30 -7.13
C PHE A 187 -1.13 -9.48 -6.14
N ALA A 188 -2.25 -8.77 -6.32
CA ALA A 188 -3.43 -8.91 -5.48
C ALA A 188 -4.03 -10.33 -5.53
N GLU A 189 -4.08 -10.95 -6.73
CA GLU A 189 -4.53 -12.32 -6.95
C GLU A 189 -3.63 -13.33 -6.23
N ALA A 190 -2.30 -13.16 -6.30
CA ALA A 190 -1.34 -14.01 -5.58
C ALA A 190 -1.50 -13.91 -4.06
N ASN A 191 -1.81 -12.72 -3.55
CA ASN A 191 -2.11 -12.53 -2.12
C ASN A 191 -3.47 -13.13 -1.72
N PHE A 192 -4.43 -13.21 -2.65
CA PHE A 192 -5.76 -13.79 -2.38
C PHE A 192 -5.73 -15.32 -2.27
N ALA A 193 -4.81 -15.97 -2.93
CA ALA A 193 -4.67 -17.42 -2.95
C ALA A 193 -4.49 -18.04 -1.55
#